data_6986f6419d74eeed4a7c36ffb224029f
#
_entry.id   6986f6419d74eeed4a7c36ffb224029f
#
_cell.length_a   1.000
_cell.length_b   1.000
_cell.length_c   1.000
_cell.angle_alpha   90.00
_cell.angle_beta   90.00
_cell.angle_gamma   90.00
#
_symmetry.space_group_name_H-M   'P 1'
#
loop_
_entity.id
_entity.type
_entity.pdbx_description
1 polymer ?
#
loop_
_entity_poly.entity_id
_entity_poly.type
_entity_poly.pdbx_seq_one_letter_code
_entity_poly.pdbx_strand_id
1 'polypeptide(L)'
;MGRHYDGDISGKFWFGIQSSNDAVHFGAEELPPEPEYTRTQSEDDDGNIIYEEEEIDHGYIDYCISFDNIDSTLDGIYECKRELGDELLRFTEFFNAHPDGYNEEMIAKYYKKHFNKTVSEEFMRWFLTIYARLGLGMQILVYFNENPGKDCIFTAEM
;
A
#
# COMPACT_ATOMS: atom_id res chain seq x y z
N MET A 1 -10.95 -8.39 -7.82
CA MET A 1 -10.17 -7.23 -8.29
C MET A 1 -9.20 -6.81 -7.21
N GLY A 2 -7.96 -6.61 -7.56
CA GLY A 2 -6.97 -6.10 -6.64
C GLY A 2 -7.03 -4.58 -6.52
N ARG A 3 -6.66 -4.06 -5.36
CA ARG A 3 -6.45 -2.63 -5.15
C ARG A 3 -5.10 -2.21 -5.71
N HIS A 4 -4.98 -0.95 -6.09
CA HIS A 4 -3.78 -0.43 -6.75
C HIS A 4 -3.27 0.86 -6.12
N TYR A 5 -1.95 1.07 -6.23
CA TYR A 5 -1.32 2.38 -6.17
C TYR A 5 -1.21 2.94 -7.58
N ASP A 6 -1.38 4.25 -7.75
CA ASP A 6 -1.22 4.93 -9.03
C ASP A 6 -0.63 6.33 -8.84
N GLY A 7 0.23 6.75 -9.75
CA GLY A 7 0.90 8.04 -9.73
C GLY A 7 2.41 7.89 -9.90
N ASP A 8 3.19 8.58 -9.06
CA ASP A 8 4.66 8.51 -9.09
C ASP A 8 5.20 7.12 -8.72
N ILE A 9 4.42 6.36 -7.96
CA ILE A 9 4.62 4.92 -7.80
C ILE A 9 3.35 4.21 -8.27
N SER A 10 3.49 2.99 -8.75
CA SER A 10 2.36 2.20 -9.21
C SER A 10 2.55 0.72 -8.89
N GLY A 11 1.44 0.02 -8.74
CA GLY A 11 1.46 -1.41 -8.46
C GLY A 11 0.19 -1.88 -7.78
N LYS A 12 0.11 -3.18 -7.55
CA LYS A 12 -0.99 -3.80 -6.84
C LYS A 12 -0.69 -3.90 -5.35
N PHE A 13 -1.72 -3.68 -4.53
CA PHE A 13 -1.68 -4.09 -3.14
C PHE A 13 -1.64 -5.62 -3.07
N TRP A 14 -0.96 -6.11 -2.08
CA TRP A 14 -1.07 -7.52 -1.71
C TRP A 14 -2.42 -7.73 -1.03
N PHE A 15 -3.36 -8.26 -1.80
CA PHE A 15 -4.75 -8.41 -1.40
C PHE A 15 -4.89 -9.17 -0.07
N GLY A 16 -5.65 -8.58 0.86
CA GLY A 16 -5.89 -9.14 2.19
C GLY A 16 -4.75 -8.96 3.19
N ILE A 17 -3.61 -8.43 2.77
CA ILE A 17 -2.41 -8.27 3.60
C ILE A 17 -2.05 -6.81 3.75
N GLN A 18 -2.06 -6.05 2.67
CA GLN A 18 -1.62 -4.67 2.64
C GLN A 18 -2.78 -3.70 2.89
N SER A 19 -2.52 -2.68 3.71
CA SER A 19 -3.49 -1.62 4.02
C SER A 19 -3.28 -0.39 3.14
N SER A 20 -4.36 0.32 2.82
CA SER A 20 -4.31 1.57 2.07
C SER A 20 -3.54 2.69 2.79
N ASN A 21 -3.33 2.57 4.10
CA ASN A 21 -2.58 3.55 4.90
C ASN A 21 -1.12 3.14 5.18
N ASP A 22 -0.61 2.11 4.54
CA ASP A 22 0.78 1.68 4.73
C ASP A 22 1.80 2.77 4.39
N ALA A 23 1.49 3.66 3.45
CA ALA A 23 2.36 4.76 3.06
C ALA A 23 2.71 5.72 4.21
N VAL A 24 1.84 5.84 5.19
CA VAL A 24 2.06 6.69 6.38
C VAL A 24 3.32 6.27 7.15
N HIS A 25 3.66 4.99 7.15
CA HIS A 25 4.87 4.47 7.79
C HIS A 25 6.17 5.00 7.16
N PHE A 26 6.09 5.58 5.97
CA PHE A 26 7.23 6.11 5.21
C PHE A 26 7.24 7.63 5.11
N GLY A 27 6.40 8.30 5.90
CA GLY A 27 6.32 9.75 5.94
C GLY A 27 5.31 10.37 4.99
N ALA A 28 4.42 9.56 4.40
CA ALA A 28 3.35 10.07 3.56
C ALA A 28 2.33 10.87 4.37
N GLU A 29 1.95 12.00 3.82
CA GLU A 29 0.85 12.81 4.33
C GLU A 29 -0.35 12.68 3.41
N GLU A 30 -1.51 12.50 4.00
CA GLU A 30 -2.76 12.43 3.26
C GLU A 30 -3.14 13.83 2.79
N LEU A 31 -3.38 13.96 1.48
CA LEU A 31 -3.83 15.21 0.90
C LEU A 31 -5.36 15.31 1.04
N PRO A 32 -5.89 16.51 1.40
CA PRO A 32 -7.33 16.70 1.43
C PRO A 32 -7.93 16.42 0.06
N PRO A 33 -8.97 15.57 -0.04
CA PRO A 33 -9.64 15.35 -1.32
C PRO A 33 -10.34 16.64 -1.77
N GLU A 34 -10.22 16.96 -3.06
CA GLU A 34 -11.10 17.96 -3.64
C GLU A 34 -12.53 17.39 -3.65
N PRO A 35 -13.51 18.07 -3.01
CA PRO A 35 -14.86 17.56 -3.03
C PRO A 35 -15.43 17.65 -4.43
N GLU A 36 -15.82 16.51 -4.98
CA GLU A 36 -16.62 16.45 -6.20
C GLU A 36 -18.06 16.13 -5.82
N TYR A 37 -18.98 16.81 -6.49
CA TYR A 37 -20.40 16.66 -6.26
C TYR A 37 -21.10 16.22 -7.53
N THR A 38 -22.03 15.26 -7.39
CA THR A 38 -23.03 15.01 -8.42
C THR A 38 -24.21 15.94 -8.20
N ARG A 39 -24.73 16.49 -9.29
CA ARG A 39 -25.91 17.34 -9.27
C ARG A 39 -27.07 16.59 -9.90
N THR A 40 -28.12 16.38 -9.11
CA THR A 40 -29.36 15.80 -9.60
C THR A 40 -30.42 16.89 -9.72
N GLN A 41 -31.26 16.76 -10.75
CA GLN A 41 -32.35 17.67 -11.03
C GLN A 41 -33.65 16.89 -10.91
N SER A 42 -34.59 17.42 -10.11
CA SER A 42 -35.92 16.86 -9.97
C SER A 42 -36.97 17.97 -10.07
N GLU A 43 -38.22 17.60 -10.27
CA GLU A 43 -39.33 18.52 -10.35
C GLU A 43 -40.32 18.23 -9.21
N ASP A 44 -40.74 19.27 -8.48
CA ASP A 44 -41.75 19.12 -7.43
C ASP A 44 -43.18 19.10 -8.00
N ASP A 45 -44.19 18.91 -7.14
CA ASP A 45 -45.59 18.82 -7.53
C ASP A 45 -46.14 20.14 -8.13
N ASP A 46 -45.46 21.26 -7.87
CA ASP A 46 -45.81 22.59 -8.38
C ASP A 46 -45.05 22.94 -9.68
N GLY A 47 -44.23 22.04 -10.21
CA GLY A 47 -43.45 22.24 -11.41
C GLY A 47 -42.15 23.01 -11.21
N ASN A 48 -41.71 23.19 -9.98
CA ASN A 48 -40.44 23.84 -9.67
C ASN A 48 -39.28 22.83 -9.78
N ILE A 49 -38.16 23.31 -10.31
CA ILE A 49 -36.96 22.51 -10.45
C ILE A 49 -36.18 22.53 -9.15
N ILE A 50 -35.90 21.34 -8.59
CA ILE A 50 -35.12 21.14 -7.38
C ILE A 50 -33.76 20.55 -7.79
N TYR A 51 -32.69 21.17 -7.27
CA TYR A 51 -31.31 20.65 -7.47
C TYR A 51 -30.79 20.09 -6.16
N GLU A 52 -30.27 18.88 -6.18
CA GLU A 52 -29.59 18.24 -5.07
C GLU A 52 -28.13 17.96 -5.45
N GLU A 53 -27.23 18.27 -4.53
CA GLU A 53 -25.81 17.98 -4.68
C GLU A 53 -25.42 16.94 -3.65
N GLU A 54 -24.78 15.84 -4.11
CA GLU A 54 -24.20 14.81 -3.25
C GLU A 54 -22.71 14.75 -3.46
N GLU A 55 -21.96 14.65 -2.36
CA GLU A 55 -20.53 14.45 -2.39
C GLU A 55 -20.22 13.04 -2.91
N ILE A 56 -19.30 12.96 -3.87
CA ILE A 56 -18.85 11.68 -4.42
C ILE A 56 -17.69 11.18 -3.58
N ASP A 57 -17.81 9.94 -3.06
CA ASP A 57 -16.69 9.22 -2.47
C ASP A 57 -15.91 8.53 -3.59
N HIS A 58 -14.64 8.93 -3.79
CA HIS A 58 -13.78 8.40 -4.84
C HIS A 58 -13.18 7.03 -4.52
N GLY A 59 -13.23 6.58 -3.27
CA GLY A 59 -12.67 5.30 -2.88
C GLY A 59 -11.14 5.22 -2.92
N TYR A 60 -10.43 6.37 -2.90
CA TYR A 60 -8.96 6.40 -2.77
C TYR A 60 -8.47 7.55 -1.90
N ILE A 61 -7.24 7.39 -1.45
CA ILE A 61 -6.54 8.37 -0.64
C ILE A 61 -5.39 8.93 -1.48
N ASP A 62 -5.27 10.25 -1.55
CA ASP A 62 -4.14 10.93 -2.17
C ASP A 62 -3.04 11.14 -1.14
N TYR A 63 -1.82 10.73 -1.47
CA TYR A 63 -0.66 10.87 -0.60
C TYR A 63 0.42 11.71 -1.25
N CYS A 64 1.13 12.46 -0.41
CA CYS A 64 2.35 13.16 -0.77
C CYS A 64 3.44 12.84 0.24
N ILE A 65 4.61 12.47 -0.26
CA ILE A 65 5.82 12.36 0.56
C ILE A 65 6.77 13.43 0.05
N SER A 66 7.06 14.43 0.89
CA SER A 66 8.03 15.47 0.56
C SER A 66 9.43 14.87 0.45
N PHE A 67 10.19 15.30 -0.54
CA PHE A 67 11.60 14.93 -0.65
C PHE A 67 12.40 15.31 0.59
N ASP A 68 12.04 16.41 1.26
CA ASP A 68 12.66 16.83 2.51
C ASP A 68 12.42 15.83 3.67
N ASN A 69 11.42 14.96 3.54
CA ASN A 69 11.10 13.90 4.51
C ASN A 69 11.66 12.52 4.13
N ILE A 70 12.64 12.48 3.24
CA ILE A 70 13.26 11.20 2.83
C ILE A 70 13.79 10.40 4.02
N ASP A 71 14.21 11.06 5.09
CA ASP A 71 14.65 10.39 6.31
C ASP A 71 13.53 9.59 6.96
N SER A 72 12.29 10.08 6.92
CA SER A 72 11.12 9.32 7.40
C SER A 72 10.87 8.06 6.57
N THR A 73 11.09 8.13 5.27
CA THR A 73 11.01 6.97 4.37
C THR A 73 12.09 5.94 4.74
N LEU A 74 13.31 6.37 4.95
CA LEU A 74 14.42 5.51 5.35
C LEU A 74 14.18 4.88 6.73
N ASP A 75 13.67 5.64 7.69
CA ASP A 75 13.32 5.15 9.02
C ASP A 75 12.23 4.07 8.94
N GLY A 76 11.20 4.28 8.13
CA GLY A 76 10.14 3.30 7.91
C GLY A 76 10.66 2.01 7.29
N ILE A 77 11.56 2.10 6.32
CA ILE A 77 12.23 0.94 5.72
C ILE A 77 13.06 0.20 6.76
N TYR A 78 13.84 0.92 7.54
CA TYR A 78 14.65 0.34 8.62
C TYR A 78 13.79 -0.40 9.65
N GLU A 79 12.68 0.20 10.07
CA GLU A 79 11.74 -0.44 11.01
C GLU A 79 11.16 -1.74 10.45
N CYS A 80 10.75 -1.75 9.18
CA CYS A 80 10.27 -2.97 8.54
C CYS A 80 11.34 -4.06 8.51
N LYS A 81 12.57 -3.72 8.16
CA LYS A 81 13.69 -4.66 8.14
C LYS A 81 14.01 -5.19 9.52
N ARG A 82 13.97 -4.34 10.54
CA ARG A 82 14.19 -4.72 11.92
C ARG A 82 13.13 -5.69 12.43
N GLU A 83 11.85 -5.40 12.15
CA GLU A 83 10.75 -6.27 12.56
C GLU A 83 10.76 -7.62 11.84
N LEU A 84 11.16 -7.64 10.57
CA LEU A 84 11.30 -8.89 9.82
C LEU A 84 12.47 -9.74 10.32
N GLY A 85 13.59 -9.09 10.68
CA GLY A 85 14.76 -9.81 11.13
C GLY A 85 15.20 -10.89 10.12
N ASP A 86 15.40 -12.11 10.60
CA ASP A 86 15.80 -13.26 9.77
C ASP A 86 14.73 -13.62 8.72
N GLU A 87 13.48 -13.26 8.96
CA GLU A 87 12.40 -13.58 8.05
C GLU A 87 12.48 -12.79 6.74
N LEU A 88 13.17 -11.65 6.72
CA LEU A 88 13.39 -10.88 5.49
C LEU A 88 14.10 -11.73 4.44
N LEU A 89 15.20 -12.37 4.79
CA LEU A 89 15.96 -13.23 3.89
C LEU A 89 15.16 -14.48 3.50
N ARG A 90 14.47 -15.09 4.45
CA ARG A 90 13.66 -16.29 4.24
C ARG A 90 12.52 -16.04 3.26
N PHE A 91 11.78 -14.95 3.44
CA PHE A 91 10.73 -14.57 2.48
C PHE A 91 11.29 -14.20 1.12
N THR A 92 12.41 -13.50 1.08
CA THR A 92 13.05 -13.14 -0.18
C THR A 92 13.44 -14.39 -0.96
N GLU A 93 14.02 -15.38 -0.32
CA GLU A 93 14.33 -16.68 -0.94
C GLU A 93 13.08 -17.39 -1.44
N PHE A 94 12.02 -17.41 -0.62
CA PHE A 94 10.75 -18.03 -1.00
C PHE A 94 10.17 -17.37 -2.25
N PHE A 95 10.05 -16.04 -2.27
CA PHE A 95 9.44 -15.33 -3.40
C PHE A 95 10.30 -15.39 -4.66
N ASN A 96 11.61 -15.42 -4.53
CA ASN A 96 12.50 -15.64 -5.68
C ASN A 96 12.31 -17.03 -6.29
N ALA A 97 11.99 -18.03 -5.49
CA ALA A 97 11.72 -19.40 -5.93
C ALA A 97 10.30 -19.57 -6.49
N HIS A 98 9.38 -18.64 -6.21
CA HIS A 98 7.97 -18.72 -6.59
C HIS A 98 7.49 -17.43 -7.26
N PRO A 99 8.05 -17.06 -8.45
CA PRO A 99 7.74 -15.80 -9.10
C PRO A 99 6.31 -15.72 -9.64
N ASP A 100 5.64 -16.86 -9.85
CA ASP A 100 4.31 -16.91 -10.48
C ASP A 100 3.15 -16.83 -9.48
N GLY A 101 3.45 -16.82 -8.18
CA GLY A 101 2.43 -16.71 -7.15
C GLY A 101 2.71 -17.58 -5.93
N TYR A 102 1.88 -17.42 -4.93
CA TYR A 102 2.02 -18.13 -3.67
C TYR A 102 0.68 -18.33 -2.96
N ASN A 103 0.67 -19.26 -1.99
CA ASN A 103 -0.33 -19.33 -0.94
C ASN A 103 0.35 -19.67 0.39
N GLU A 104 -0.42 -19.59 1.48
CA GLU A 104 0.11 -19.81 2.84
C GLU A 104 0.66 -21.23 3.02
N GLU A 105 0.04 -22.21 2.39
CA GLU A 105 0.48 -23.61 2.45
C GLU A 105 1.87 -23.78 1.81
N MET A 106 2.11 -23.12 0.68
CA MET A 106 3.42 -23.14 0.01
C MET A 106 4.52 -22.54 0.91
N ILE A 107 4.23 -21.46 1.60
CA ILE A 107 5.15 -20.82 2.54
C ILE A 107 5.45 -21.78 3.70
N ALA A 108 4.44 -22.37 4.29
CA ALA A 108 4.59 -23.31 5.42
C ALA A 108 5.47 -24.52 5.02
N LYS A 109 5.23 -25.08 3.86
CA LYS A 109 6.02 -26.20 3.33
C LYS A 109 7.47 -25.81 3.07
N TYR A 110 7.69 -24.62 2.50
CA TYR A 110 9.03 -24.10 2.21
C TYR A 110 9.84 -23.90 3.50
N TYR A 111 9.21 -23.30 4.52
CA TYR A 111 9.84 -23.10 5.82
C TYR A 111 10.23 -24.43 6.48
N LYS A 112 9.33 -25.40 6.43
CA LYS A 112 9.61 -26.73 7.01
C LYS A 112 10.76 -27.43 6.27
N LYS A 113 10.76 -27.37 4.95
CA LYS A 113 11.74 -28.04 4.11
C LYS A 113 13.14 -27.42 4.20
N HIS A 114 13.21 -26.08 4.12
CA HIS A 114 14.49 -25.37 3.98
C HIS A 114 15.06 -24.84 5.30
N PHE A 115 14.20 -24.55 6.26
CA PHE A 115 14.61 -23.95 7.54
C PHE A 115 14.29 -24.83 8.75
N ASN A 116 13.66 -25.98 8.53
CA ASN A 116 13.20 -26.88 9.59
C ASN A 116 12.35 -26.15 10.65
N LYS A 117 11.49 -25.25 10.19
CA LYS A 117 10.69 -24.39 11.06
C LYS A 117 9.21 -24.58 10.74
N THR A 118 8.42 -24.79 11.78
CA THR A 118 6.95 -24.80 11.69
C THR A 118 6.43 -23.40 11.95
N VAL A 119 5.66 -22.85 11.01
CA VAL A 119 5.10 -21.51 11.10
C VAL A 119 3.57 -21.57 11.20
N SER A 120 3.01 -20.76 12.10
CA SER A 120 1.57 -20.60 12.23
C SER A 120 1.01 -19.66 11.18
N GLU A 121 -0.30 -19.70 10.97
CA GLU A 121 -1.00 -18.74 10.10
C GLU A 121 -0.82 -17.31 10.61
N GLU A 122 -0.91 -17.09 11.92
CA GLU A 122 -0.69 -15.77 12.53
C GLU A 122 0.72 -15.25 12.30
N PHE A 123 1.74 -16.11 12.42
CA PHE A 123 3.12 -15.79 12.11
C PHE A 123 3.28 -15.33 10.66
N MET A 124 2.72 -16.11 9.73
CA MET A 124 2.81 -15.78 8.30
C MET A 124 2.12 -14.45 7.97
N ARG A 125 0.92 -14.21 8.49
CA ARG A 125 0.19 -12.97 8.24
C ARG A 125 0.91 -11.75 8.79
N TRP A 126 1.44 -11.85 9.99
CA TRP A 126 2.19 -10.77 10.61
C TRP A 126 3.40 -10.36 9.78
N PHE A 127 4.24 -11.33 9.44
CA PHE A 127 5.46 -11.05 8.70
C PHE A 127 5.21 -10.71 7.22
N LEU A 128 4.21 -11.29 6.59
CA LEU A 128 3.83 -10.92 5.21
C LEU A 128 3.31 -9.49 5.13
N THR A 129 2.56 -9.04 6.12
CA THR A 129 2.10 -7.65 6.19
C THR A 129 3.29 -6.69 6.21
N ILE A 130 4.29 -6.97 7.02
CA ILE A 130 5.50 -6.14 7.13
C ILE A 130 6.33 -6.24 5.84
N TYR A 131 6.44 -7.42 5.26
CA TYR A 131 7.17 -7.63 4.00
C TYR A 131 6.54 -6.86 2.84
N ALA A 132 5.22 -6.89 2.72
CA ALA A 132 4.49 -6.12 1.71
C ALA A 132 4.65 -4.61 1.92
N ARG A 133 4.59 -4.15 3.16
CA ARG A 133 4.86 -2.75 3.52
C ARG A 133 6.27 -2.33 3.14
N LEU A 134 7.26 -3.17 3.41
CA LEU A 134 8.65 -2.91 3.00
C LEU A 134 8.76 -2.71 1.49
N GLY A 135 8.06 -3.52 0.71
CA GLY A 135 8.01 -3.39 -0.75
C GLY A 135 7.54 -2.01 -1.20
N LEU A 136 6.50 -1.48 -0.57
CA LEU A 136 6.03 -0.12 -0.82
C LEU A 136 7.10 0.92 -0.49
N GLY A 137 7.73 0.82 0.68
CA GLY A 137 8.81 1.73 1.09
C GLY A 137 9.98 1.73 0.11
N MET A 138 10.35 0.56 -0.40
CA MET A 138 11.41 0.44 -1.40
C MET A 138 11.05 1.10 -2.74
N GLN A 139 9.80 1.01 -3.18
CA GLN A 139 9.32 1.72 -4.38
C GLN A 139 9.42 3.24 -4.20
N ILE A 140 9.05 3.76 -3.04
CA ILE A 140 9.15 5.18 -2.72
C ILE A 140 10.62 5.63 -2.74
N LEU A 141 11.51 4.86 -2.13
CA LEU A 141 12.94 5.16 -2.12
C LEU A 141 13.54 5.16 -3.53
N VAL A 142 13.18 4.20 -4.36
CA VAL A 142 13.62 4.14 -5.76
C VAL A 142 13.17 5.41 -6.51
N TYR A 143 11.93 5.84 -6.31
CA TYR A 143 11.43 7.08 -6.91
C TYR A 143 12.29 8.30 -6.51
N PHE A 144 12.59 8.45 -5.23
CA PHE A 144 13.43 9.56 -4.75
C PHE A 144 14.84 9.51 -5.30
N ASN A 145 15.42 8.32 -5.45
CA ASN A 145 16.76 8.15 -6.03
C ASN A 145 16.80 8.48 -7.52
N GLU A 146 15.73 8.19 -8.24
CA GLU A 146 15.60 8.49 -9.67
C GLU A 146 15.16 9.95 -9.95
N ASN A 147 14.55 10.60 -8.97
CA ASN A 147 13.98 11.95 -9.10
C ASN A 147 14.43 12.85 -7.94
N PRO A 148 15.75 13.15 -7.82
CA PRO A 148 16.24 13.95 -6.71
C PRO A 148 15.57 15.32 -6.61
N GLY A 149 15.14 15.68 -5.42
CA GLY A 149 14.49 16.96 -5.12
C GLY A 149 13.01 17.03 -5.45
N LYS A 150 12.41 15.95 -5.96
CA LYS A 150 10.98 15.90 -6.28
C LYS A 150 10.19 15.14 -5.23
N ASP A 151 9.01 15.66 -4.90
CA ASP A 151 8.07 14.99 -4.01
C ASP A 151 7.45 13.78 -4.71
N CYS A 152 7.10 12.76 -3.93
CA CYS A 152 6.41 11.56 -4.41
C CYS A 152 4.92 11.70 -4.15
N ILE A 153 4.12 11.73 -5.19
CA ILE A 153 2.66 11.91 -5.13
C ILE A 153 1.98 10.72 -5.80
N PHE A 154 1.09 10.09 -5.09
CA PHE A 154 0.34 8.93 -5.61
C PHE A 154 -0.98 8.75 -4.88
N THR A 155 -1.86 7.95 -5.47
CA THR A 155 -3.14 7.55 -4.88
C THR A 155 -3.08 6.10 -4.43
N ALA A 156 -3.80 5.79 -3.35
CA ALA A 156 -3.99 4.43 -2.86
C ALA A 156 -5.48 4.10 -2.83
N GLU A 157 -5.89 3.05 -3.51
CA GLU A 157 -7.29 2.58 -3.47
C GLU A 157 -7.63 2.05 -2.07
N MET A 158 -8.81 2.43 -1.59
CA MET A 158 -9.35 1.94 -0.32
C MET A 158 -10.07 0.60 -0.45
#